data_4d9013af64d9e4e23519c1a33be9f310
#
_entry.id   4d9013af64d9e4e23519c1a33be9f310
#
_cell.length_a   1.000
_cell.length_b   1.000
_cell.length_c   1.000
_cell.angle_alpha   90.00
_cell.angle_beta   90.00
_cell.angle_gamma   90.00
#
_symmetry.space_group_name_H-M   'P 1'
#
loop_
_entity.id
_entity.type
_entity.pdbx_description
1 polymer ?
#
loop_
_entity_poly.entity_id
_entity_poly.type
_entity_poly.pdbx_seq_one_letter_code
_entity_poly.pdbx_strand_id
1 'polypeptide(L)'
;VQFTGHLPNEISGGMQKRAAIARALALDPAILFLDEPSAGLDPITSAELDALIRRLAENLGVTFVIVTHELASIYSIADRVIMLDKRVKGIIAEGDPRRLRDESTDPYVRQFFHREPELAAAVS
;
A
#
# COMPACT_ATOMS: atom_id res chain seq x y z
N VAL A 1 -23.47 -19.94 0.19
CA VAL A 1 -22.71 -18.75 0.52
C VAL A 1 -21.40 -19.13 1.15
N GLN A 2 -20.37 -18.41 0.79
CA GLN A 2 -19.01 -18.68 1.22
C GLN A 2 -18.84 -18.72 2.74
N PHE A 3 -19.64 -17.96 3.44
CA PHE A 3 -19.45 -17.76 4.88
C PHE A 3 -20.36 -18.63 5.74
N THR A 4 -21.16 -19.47 5.11
CA THR A 4 -21.99 -20.40 5.86
C THR A 4 -21.07 -21.34 6.65
N GLY A 5 -21.26 -21.37 7.97
CA GLY A 5 -20.44 -22.19 8.85
C GLY A 5 -19.18 -21.51 9.35
N HIS A 6 -18.86 -20.30 8.88
CA HIS A 6 -17.73 -19.54 9.38
C HIS A 6 -18.15 -18.58 10.48
N LEU A 7 -17.30 -18.43 11.48
CA LEU A 7 -17.50 -17.38 12.48
C LEU A 7 -17.02 -16.06 11.92
N PRO A 8 -17.56 -14.91 12.38
CA PRO A 8 -17.14 -13.60 11.87
C PRO A 8 -15.64 -13.37 11.96
N ASN A 9 -14.97 -13.91 12.99
CA ASN A 9 -13.53 -13.73 13.14
C ASN A 9 -12.70 -14.60 12.19
N GLU A 10 -13.35 -15.49 11.44
CA GLU A 10 -12.69 -16.32 10.44
C GLU A 10 -12.71 -15.67 9.04
N ILE A 11 -13.43 -14.56 8.89
CA ILE A 11 -13.41 -13.79 7.65
C ILE A 11 -12.01 -13.22 7.50
N SER A 12 -11.38 -13.45 6.34
CA SER A 12 -10.01 -13.06 6.12
C SER A 12 -9.81 -11.55 6.24
N GLY A 13 -8.60 -11.15 6.62
CA GLY A 13 -8.23 -9.75 6.67
C GLY A 13 -8.38 -9.05 5.32
N GLY A 14 -8.07 -9.77 4.24
CA GLY A 14 -8.25 -9.24 2.89
C GLY A 14 -9.70 -8.91 2.58
N MET A 15 -10.63 -9.77 3.00
CA MET A 15 -12.06 -9.52 2.80
C MET A 15 -12.52 -8.32 3.61
N GLN A 16 -12.02 -8.17 4.81
CA GLN A 16 -12.33 -7.01 5.65
C GLN A 16 -11.83 -5.72 5.01
N LYS A 17 -10.63 -5.73 4.46
CA LYS A 17 -10.06 -4.57 3.77
C LYS A 17 -10.86 -4.22 2.52
N ARG A 18 -11.24 -5.21 1.74
CA ARG A 18 -12.07 -5.00 0.55
C ARG A 18 -13.42 -4.41 0.90
N ALA A 19 -14.05 -4.90 1.97
CA ALA A 19 -15.33 -4.37 2.42
C ALA A 19 -15.22 -2.91 2.86
N ALA A 20 -14.14 -2.57 3.54
CA ALA A 20 -13.89 -1.20 3.97
C ALA A 20 -13.72 -0.26 2.77
N ILE A 21 -12.98 -0.69 1.75
CA ILE A 21 -12.80 0.10 0.53
C ILE A 21 -14.13 0.26 -0.20
N ALA A 22 -14.91 -0.81 -0.34
CA ALA A 22 -16.21 -0.75 -1.00
C ALA A 22 -17.15 0.23 -0.29
N ARG A 23 -17.14 0.21 1.05
CA ARG A 23 -17.97 1.12 1.83
C ARG A 23 -17.56 2.58 1.60
N ALA A 24 -16.26 2.84 1.56
CA ALA A 24 -15.77 4.19 1.31
C ALA A 24 -16.12 4.66 -0.09
N LEU A 25 -16.03 3.77 -1.10
CA LEU A 25 -16.37 4.10 -2.48
C LEU A 25 -17.84 4.36 -2.70
N ALA A 26 -18.71 3.82 -1.84
CA ALA A 26 -20.15 4.06 -1.93
C ALA A 26 -20.50 5.54 -1.77
N LEU A 27 -19.62 6.33 -1.18
CA LEU A 27 -19.79 7.78 -1.03
C LEU A 27 -19.36 8.55 -2.28
N ASP A 28 -18.90 7.87 -3.31
CA ASP A 28 -18.45 8.45 -4.57
C ASP A 28 -17.37 9.54 -4.36
N PRO A 29 -16.27 9.22 -3.68
CA PRO A 29 -15.23 10.19 -3.38
C PRO A 29 -14.34 10.46 -4.59
N ALA A 30 -13.82 11.69 -4.68
CA ALA A 30 -12.77 12.01 -5.65
C ALA A 30 -11.41 11.51 -5.16
N ILE A 31 -11.20 11.54 -3.85
CA ILE A 31 -9.95 11.13 -3.21
C ILE A 31 -10.29 10.18 -2.06
N LEU A 32 -9.57 9.06 -2.00
CA LEU A 32 -9.73 8.09 -0.93
C LEU A 32 -8.39 7.86 -0.24
N PHE A 33 -8.40 8.01 1.09
CA PHE A 33 -7.21 7.82 1.91
C PHE A 33 -7.21 6.43 2.52
N LEU A 34 -6.11 5.72 2.39
CA LEU A 34 -5.91 4.41 3.00
C LEU A 34 -4.64 4.41 3.83
N ASP A 35 -4.72 3.93 5.06
CA ASP A 35 -3.59 3.87 5.96
C ASP A 35 -3.21 2.41 6.17
N GLU A 36 -2.03 2.03 5.68
CA GLU A 36 -1.49 0.67 5.75
C GLU A 36 -2.52 -0.38 5.34
N PRO A 37 -3.06 -0.28 4.11
CA PRO A 37 -4.18 -1.15 3.72
C PRO A 37 -3.84 -2.64 3.70
N SER A 38 -2.58 -3.00 3.48
CA SER A 38 -2.18 -4.40 3.43
C SER A 38 -1.57 -4.90 4.75
N ALA A 39 -1.60 -4.08 5.80
CA ALA A 39 -1.05 -4.50 7.09
C ALA A 39 -1.74 -5.75 7.61
N GLY A 40 -0.95 -6.72 8.06
CA GLY A 40 -1.46 -7.97 8.60
C GLY A 40 -1.85 -9.01 7.56
N LEU A 41 -1.70 -8.71 6.27
CA LEU A 41 -2.01 -9.64 5.20
C LEU A 41 -0.76 -10.40 4.77
N ASP A 42 -0.93 -11.66 4.36
CA ASP A 42 0.14 -12.41 3.74
C ASP A 42 0.49 -11.81 2.37
N PRO A 43 1.67 -12.14 1.81
CA PRO A 43 2.11 -11.52 0.55
C PRO A 43 1.17 -11.73 -0.63
N ILE A 44 0.55 -12.89 -0.73
CA ILE A 44 -0.36 -13.17 -1.84
C ILE A 44 -1.62 -12.33 -1.73
N THR A 45 -2.24 -12.30 -0.56
CA THR A 45 -3.44 -11.52 -0.32
C THR A 45 -3.15 -10.02 -0.46
N SER A 46 -1.99 -9.59 0.01
CA SER A 46 -1.55 -8.20 -0.14
C SER A 46 -1.44 -7.81 -1.61
N ALA A 47 -0.83 -8.67 -2.43
CA ALA A 47 -0.71 -8.41 -3.87
C ALA A 47 -2.08 -8.34 -4.55
N GLU A 48 -3.01 -9.19 -4.13
CA GLU A 48 -4.37 -9.15 -4.66
C GLU A 48 -5.09 -7.85 -4.31
N LEU A 49 -4.88 -7.37 -3.08
CA LEU A 49 -5.46 -6.10 -2.65
C LEU A 49 -4.86 -4.94 -3.45
N ASP A 50 -3.55 -4.95 -3.66
CA ASP A 50 -2.88 -3.93 -4.46
C ASP A 50 -3.43 -3.90 -5.89
N ALA A 51 -3.62 -5.08 -6.49
CA ALA A 51 -4.19 -5.18 -7.83
C ALA A 51 -5.62 -4.63 -7.89
N LEU A 52 -6.40 -4.89 -6.85
CA LEU A 52 -7.75 -4.34 -6.76
C LEU A 52 -7.73 -2.82 -6.69
N ILE A 53 -6.89 -2.25 -5.84
CA ILE A 53 -6.77 -0.81 -5.70
C ILE A 53 -6.37 -0.17 -7.04
N ARG A 54 -5.42 -0.76 -7.75
CA ARG A 54 -5.01 -0.24 -9.05
C ARG A 54 -6.16 -0.27 -10.05
N ARG A 55 -6.91 -1.37 -10.12
CA ARG A 55 -8.06 -1.47 -11.01
C ARG A 55 -9.13 -0.43 -10.69
N LEU A 56 -9.39 -0.22 -9.40
CA LEU A 56 -10.39 0.77 -8.99
C LEU A 56 -9.95 2.18 -9.36
N ALA A 57 -8.68 2.50 -9.18
CA ALA A 57 -8.15 3.81 -9.56
C ALA A 57 -8.29 4.04 -11.06
N GLU A 58 -7.97 3.04 -11.86
CA GLU A 58 -8.03 3.14 -13.32
C GLU A 58 -9.47 3.23 -13.83
N ASN A 59 -10.37 2.43 -13.26
CA ASN A 59 -11.73 2.30 -13.76
C ASN A 59 -12.69 3.36 -13.24
N LEU A 60 -12.50 3.81 -12.01
CA LEU A 60 -13.41 4.76 -11.36
C LEU A 60 -12.88 6.19 -11.34
N GLY A 61 -11.64 6.39 -11.70
CA GLY A 61 -11.05 7.72 -11.68
C GLY A 61 -10.83 8.28 -10.27
N VAL A 62 -10.86 7.42 -9.25
CA VAL A 62 -10.60 7.83 -7.87
C VAL A 62 -9.10 7.95 -7.65
N THR A 63 -8.68 9.02 -7.02
CA THR A 63 -7.31 9.18 -6.58
C THR A 63 -7.14 8.55 -5.21
N PHE A 64 -6.24 7.57 -5.10
CA PHE A 64 -5.92 6.95 -3.83
C PHE A 64 -4.68 7.60 -3.24
N VAL A 65 -4.77 7.99 -1.98
CA VAL A 65 -3.63 8.44 -1.19
C VAL A 65 -3.37 7.37 -0.15
N ILE A 66 -2.24 6.69 -0.26
CA ILE A 66 -1.95 5.52 0.55
C ILE A 66 -0.74 5.78 1.42
N VAL A 67 -0.91 5.57 2.73
CA VAL A 67 0.21 5.63 3.68
C VAL A 67 0.69 4.21 3.88
N THR A 68 1.94 3.94 3.53
CA THR A 68 2.51 2.60 3.68
C THR A 68 4.03 2.66 3.70
N HIS A 69 4.64 1.64 4.27
CA HIS A 69 6.08 1.43 4.22
C HIS A 69 6.44 0.13 3.50
N GLU A 70 5.46 -0.55 2.92
CA GLU A 70 5.65 -1.82 2.24
C GLU A 70 6.16 -1.60 0.82
N LEU A 71 7.43 -1.94 0.56
CA LEU A 71 8.05 -1.73 -0.75
C LEU A 71 7.32 -2.43 -1.88
N ALA A 72 6.87 -3.66 -1.64
CA ALA A 72 6.16 -4.42 -2.67
C ALA A 72 4.92 -3.67 -3.14
N SER A 73 4.13 -3.13 -2.21
CA SER A 73 2.96 -2.33 -2.55
C SER A 73 3.34 -1.05 -3.25
N ILE A 74 4.36 -0.35 -2.76
CA ILE A 74 4.81 0.90 -3.37
C ILE A 74 5.16 0.69 -4.84
N TYR A 75 5.97 -0.32 -5.14
CA TYR A 75 6.35 -0.59 -6.54
C TYR A 75 5.19 -1.07 -7.39
N SER A 76 4.20 -1.73 -6.78
CA SER A 76 3.05 -2.27 -7.49
C SER A 76 2.02 -1.20 -7.88
N ILE A 77 1.74 -0.26 -6.99
CA ILE A 77 0.59 0.62 -7.16
C ILE A 77 0.92 2.11 -7.18
N ALA A 78 2.07 2.54 -6.71
CA ALA A 78 2.33 3.97 -6.61
C ALA A 78 2.80 4.55 -7.93
N ASP A 79 2.10 5.57 -8.40
CA ASP A 79 2.54 6.38 -9.53
C ASP A 79 3.53 7.44 -9.05
N ARG A 80 3.32 7.92 -7.84
CA ARG A 80 4.14 8.97 -7.23
C ARG A 80 4.22 8.75 -5.74
N VAL A 81 5.41 8.92 -5.20
CA VAL A 81 5.69 8.76 -3.78
C VAL A 81 6.08 10.10 -3.18
N ILE A 82 5.57 10.37 -2.00
CA ILE A 82 6.00 11.48 -1.18
C ILE A 82 6.57 10.87 0.09
N MET A 83 7.84 11.12 0.35
CA MET A 83 8.51 10.54 1.50
C MET A 83 8.68 11.58 2.59
N LEU A 84 8.18 11.26 3.77
CA LEU A 84 8.22 12.13 4.93
C LEU A 84 9.26 11.61 5.92
N ASP A 85 9.94 12.53 6.59
CA ASP A 85 10.89 12.19 7.64
C ASP A 85 10.61 13.04 8.87
N LYS A 86 10.32 12.38 9.97
CA LYS A 86 10.01 13.08 11.22
C LYS A 86 11.19 13.85 11.79
N ARG A 87 12.41 13.50 11.41
CA ARG A 87 13.62 14.21 11.88
C ARG A 87 13.66 15.63 11.35
N VAL A 88 13.19 15.84 10.13
CA VAL A 88 13.13 17.17 9.52
C VAL A 88 11.70 17.71 9.51
N LYS A 89 10.74 16.90 9.93
CA LYS A 89 9.31 17.25 9.99
C LYS A 89 8.77 17.75 8.66
N GLY A 90 9.15 17.08 7.59
CA GLY A 90 8.72 17.48 6.26
C GLY A 90 9.02 16.46 5.19
N ILE A 91 8.81 16.88 3.96
CA ILE A 91 9.03 16.06 2.78
C ILE A 91 10.52 16.03 2.46
N ILE A 92 11.08 14.83 2.32
CA ILE A 92 12.49 14.66 1.97
C ILE A 92 12.69 14.15 0.54
N ALA A 93 11.65 13.59 -0.08
CA ALA A 93 11.74 13.11 -1.46
C ALA A 93 10.35 13.01 -2.05
N GLU A 94 10.28 13.14 -3.37
CA GLU A 94 9.02 13.11 -4.11
C GLU A 94 9.30 12.67 -5.54
N GLY A 95 8.50 11.75 -6.05
CA GLY A 95 8.61 11.32 -7.45
C GLY A 95 8.28 9.86 -7.67
N ASP A 96 8.67 9.35 -8.82
CA ASP A 96 8.51 7.95 -9.17
C ASP A 96 9.37 7.08 -8.25
N PRO A 97 8.79 6.02 -7.64
CA PRO A 97 9.54 5.23 -6.67
C PRO A 97 10.79 4.57 -7.23
N ARG A 98 10.78 4.12 -8.49
CA ARG A 98 11.97 3.50 -9.08
C ARG A 98 13.05 4.51 -9.38
N ARG A 99 12.65 5.71 -9.75
CA ARG A 99 13.62 6.80 -9.95
C ARG A 99 14.23 7.24 -8.64
N LEU A 100 13.44 7.32 -7.58
CA LEU A 100 13.98 7.64 -6.26
C LEU A 100 14.98 6.58 -5.81
N ARG A 101 14.66 5.31 -6.03
CA ARG A 101 15.57 4.22 -5.71
C ARG A 101 16.91 4.35 -6.44
N ASP A 102 16.86 4.66 -7.73
CA ASP A 102 18.05 4.61 -8.59
C ASP A 102 18.82 5.92 -8.63
N GLU A 103 18.16 7.05 -8.47
CA GLU A 103 18.75 8.36 -8.72
C GLU A 103 18.91 9.23 -7.49
N SER A 104 18.28 8.92 -6.37
CA SER A 104 18.36 9.75 -5.19
C SER A 104 19.78 9.77 -4.62
N THR A 105 20.23 10.94 -4.21
CA THR A 105 21.52 11.11 -3.53
C THR A 105 21.39 11.14 -2.01
N ASP A 106 20.17 11.21 -1.50
CA ASP A 106 19.93 11.22 -0.06
C ASP A 106 20.16 9.82 0.51
N PRO A 107 21.06 9.65 1.49
CA PRO A 107 21.36 8.32 2.03
C PRO A 107 20.14 7.63 2.66
N TYR A 108 19.27 8.37 3.33
CA TYR A 108 18.09 7.79 3.96
C TYR A 108 17.09 7.28 2.92
N VAL A 109 16.87 8.06 1.85
CA VAL A 109 16.01 7.66 0.75
C VAL A 109 16.54 6.40 0.08
N ARG A 110 17.84 6.36 -0.20
CA ARG A 110 18.47 5.18 -0.80
C ARG A 110 18.35 3.98 0.11
N GLN A 111 18.58 4.13 1.40
CA GLN A 111 18.45 3.05 2.36
C GLN A 111 17.01 2.50 2.38
N PHE A 112 16.04 3.38 2.37
CA PHE A 112 14.63 2.96 2.39
C PHE A 112 14.30 2.10 1.17
N PHE A 113 14.65 2.55 -0.02
CA PHE A 113 14.29 1.84 -1.26
C PHE A 113 15.15 0.62 -1.56
N HIS A 114 16.26 0.45 -0.85
CA HIS A 114 17.12 -0.72 -1.01
C HIS A 114 17.01 -1.70 0.15
N ARG A 115 15.96 -1.57 0.98
CA ARG A 115 15.74 -2.52 2.07
C ARG A 115 15.54 -3.92 1.52
N GLU A 116 16.05 -4.89 2.28
CA GLU A 116 15.77 -6.28 1.98
C GLU A 116 14.30 -6.59 2.27
N PRO A 117 13.66 -7.48 1.50
CA PRO A 117 12.31 -7.94 1.83
C PRO A 117 12.29 -8.52 3.24
N GLU A 118 11.18 -8.35 3.93
CA GLU A 118 11.01 -8.87 5.29
C GLU A 118 11.28 -10.36 5.38
N LEU A 119 10.92 -11.11 4.34
CA LEU A 119 11.16 -12.53 4.33
C LEU A 119 12.65 -12.84 4.43
N ALA A 120 13.49 -12.09 3.71
CA ALA A 120 14.94 -12.27 3.78
C ALA A 120 15.45 -11.90 5.18
N ALA A 121 14.91 -10.84 5.76
CA ALA A 121 15.27 -10.44 7.12
C ALA A 121 14.88 -11.51 8.14
N ALA A 122 13.73 -12.14 7.95
CA ALA A 122 13.29 -13.20 8.85
C ALA A 122 14.15 -14.46 8.76
N VAL A 123 14.75 -14.72 7.62
CA VAL A 123 15.61 -15.86 7.40
C VAL A 123 17.00 -15.64 7.99
N SER A 124 17.45 -14.43 7.99
CA SER A 124 18.76 -14.09 8.51
C SER A 124 18.80 -14.07 10.04
#